data_7a09ac7b2a71b327cf11d20b666bb223
#
_entry.id   7a09ac7b2a71b327cf11d20b666bb223
#
_cell.length_a   1.000
_cell.length_b   1.000
_cell.length_c   1.000
_cell.angle_alpha   90.00
_cell.angle_beta   90.00
_cell.angle_gamma   90.00
#
_symmetry.space_group_name_H-M   'P 1'
#
loop_
_entity.id
_entity.type
_entity.pdbx_description
1 polymer ?
#
loop_
_entity_poly.entity_id
_entity_poly.type
_entity_poly.pdbx_seq_one_letter_code
_entity_poly.pdbx_strand_id
1 'polypeptide(L)' 'MENRLKDMREAKGWSQGELARRLGVSRQTINAVETDKYDPSLPLALRMAKLFGVAVPELFIDRWEPAEEA' A
#
# COMPACT_ATOMS: atom_id res chain seq x y z
N MET A 1 4.63 7.75 1.49
CA MET A 1 3.51 8.05 0.55
C MET A 1 2.19 7.80 1.24
N GLU A 2 1.26 8.73 1.13
CA GLU A 2 -0.09 8.57 1.67
C GLU A 2 -0.75 7.34 1.07
N ASN A 3 -1.42 6.53 1.91
CA ASN A 3 -2.04 5.30 1.42
C ASN A 3 -3.20 4.87 2.30
N ARG A 4 -3.94 3.89 1.80
CA ARG A 4 -5.10 3.32 2.49
C ARG A 4 -4.87 1.87 2.90
N LEU A 5 -3.61 1.47 3.00
CA LEU A 5 -3.27 0.07 3.28
C LEU A 5 -3.86 -0.39 4.61
N LYS A 6 -3.72 0.42 5.65
CA LYS A 6 -4.25 0.09 6.97
C LYS A 6 -5.77 -0.09 6.93
N ASP A 7 -6.47 0.85 6.28
CA ASP A 7 -7.94 0.79 6.20
C ASP A 7 -8.39 -0.48 5.47
N MET A 8 -7.74 -0.80 4.35
CA MET A 8 -8.08 -2.00 3.59
C MET A 8 -7.78 -3.28 4.37
N ARG A 9 -6.65 -3.28 5.09
CA ARG A 9 -6.27 -4.41 5.93
C ARG A 9 -7.30 -4.63 7.04
N GLU A 10 -7.66 -3.55 7.72
CA GLU A 10 -8.63 -3.63 8.82
C GLU A 10 -10.01 -4.04 8.34
N ALA A 11 -10.39 -3.60 7.15
CA ALA A 11 -11.65 -4.02 6.54
C ALA A 11 -11.72 -5.53 6.30
N LYS A 12 -10.56 -6.18 6.10
CA LYS A 12 -10.48 -7.63 5.97
C LYS A 12 -10.37 -8.34 7.32
N GLY A 13 -10.21 -7.60 8.41
CA GLY A 13 -10.01 -8.17 9.73
C GLY A 13 -8.62 -8.76 9.93
N TRP A 14 -7.64 -8.33 9.16
CA TRP A 14 -6.28 -8.86 9.21
C TRP A 14 -5.38 -8.04 10.12
N SER A 15 -4.50 -8.73 10.88
CA SER A 15 -3.41 -8.07 11.59
C SER A 15 -2.32 -7.67 10.59
N GLN A 16 -1.38 -6.82 11.03
CA GLN A 16 -0.20 -6.51 10.22
C GLN A 16 0.58 -7.77 9.88
N GLY A 17 0.70 -8.69 10.85
CA GLY A 17 1.39 -9.97 10.62
C GLY A 17 0.70 -10.82 9.57
N GLU A 18 -0.62 -10.87 9.58
CA GLU A 18 -1.36 -11.64 8.58
C GLU A 18 -1.16 -11.04 7.18
N LEU A 19 -1.24 -9.72 7.06
CA LEU A 19 -1.01 -9.06 5.78
C LEU A 19 0.41 -9.32 5.28
N ALA A 20 1.40 -9.21 6.18
CA ALA A 20 2.80 -9.48 5.85
C ALA A 20 2.98 -10.90 5.33
N ARG A 21 2.35 -11.87 6.00
CA ARG A 21 2.41 -13.28 5.58
C ARG A 21 1.84 -13.46 4.17
N ARG A 22 0.70 -12.84 3.91
CA ARG A 22 0.03 -12.95 2.60
C ARG A 22 0.86 -12.36 1.47
N LEU A 23 1.61 -11.30 1.77
CA LEU A 23 2.44 -10.61 0.76
C LEU A 23 3.87 -11.16 0.69
N GLY A 24 4.28 -11.99 1.65
CA GLY A 24 5.63 -12.52 1.69
C GLY A 24 6.67 -11.49 2.11
N VAL A 25 6.30 -10.54 2.97
CA VAL A 25 7.20 -9.52 3.49
C VAL A 25 7.17 -9.54 5.02
N SER A 26 8.05 -8.77 5.65
CA SER A 26 8.07 -8.67 7.11
C SER A 26 6.94 -7.78 7.62
N ARG A 27 6.53 -8.02 8.86
CA ARG A 27 5.57 -7.15 9.54
C ARG A 27 6.09 -5.72 9.65
N GLN A 28 7.41 -5.56 9.85
CA GLN A 28 8.04 -4.25 9.90
C GLN A 28 7.84 -3.47 8.60
N THR A 29 7.90 -4.16 7.46
CA THR A 29 7.64 -3.54 6.17
C THR A 29 6.21 -3.02 6.09
N ILE A 30 5.25 -3.82 6.53
CA ILE A 30 3.84 -3.39 6.53
C ILE A 30 3.67 -2.16 7.42
N ASN A 31 4.22 -2.19 8.63
CA ASN A 31 4.12 -1.05 9.53
C ASN A 31 4.74 0.20 8.93
N ALA A 32 5.90 0.08 8.31
CA ALA A 32 6.59 1.22 7.71
C ALA A 32 5.79 1.83 6.55
N VAL A 33 5.13 1.00 5.74
CA VAL A 33 4.26 1.49 4.67
C VAL A 33 3.03 2.19 5.25
N GLU A 34 2.37 1.56 6.23
CA GLU A 34 1.15 2.11 6.82
C GLU A 34 1.39 3.45 7.53
N THR A 35 2.58 3.62 8.10
CA THR A 35 2.91 4.86 8.81
C THR A 35 3.61 5.90 7.94
N ASP A 36 3.62 5.68 6.64
CA ASP A 36 4.16 6.61 5.63
C ASP A 36 5.67 6.86 5.79
N LYS A 37 6.40 5.87 6.31
CA LYS A 37 7.85 5.95 6.48
C LYS A 37 8.63 5.25 5.38
N TYR A 38 7.95 4.51 4.54
CA TYR A 38 8.57 3.72 3.49
C TYR A 38 7.62 3.57 2.32
N ASP A 39 8.11 3.84 1.13
CA ASP A 39 7.33 3.61 -0.09
C ASP A 39 7.66 2.22 -0.62
N PRO A 40 6.65 1.38 -0.86
CA PRO A 40 6.91 0.05 -1.38
C PRO A 40 7.47 0.11 -2.80
N SER A 41 8.25 -0.91 -3.16
CA SER A 41 8.67 -1.06 -4.55
C SER A 41 7.44 -1.22 -5.44
N LEU A 42 7.60 -0.95 -6.73
CA LEU A 42 6.49 -1.16 -7.66
C LEU A 42 5.97 -2.60 -7.64
N PRO A 43 6.82 -3.64 -7.65
CA PRO A 43 6.31 -5.01 -7.54
C PRO A 43 5.47 -5.24 -6.28
N LEU A 44 5.90 -4.71 -5.14
CA LEU A 44 5.15 -4.88 -3.90
C LEU A 44 3.83 -4.12 -3.95
N ALA A 45 3.83 -2.89 -4.47
CA ALA A 45 2.60 -2.11 -4.62
C ALA A 45 1.59 -2.83 -5.52
N LEU A 46 2.06 -3.43 -6.60
CA LEU A 46 1.19 -4.20 -7.50
C LEU A 46 0.60 -5.42 -6.80
N ARG A 47 1.39 -6.13 -5.98
CA ARG A 47 0.89 -7.26 -5.20
C ARG A 47 -0.15 -6.84 -4.18
N MET A 48 0.08 -5.72 -3.51
CA MET A 48 -0.87 -5.17 -2.54
C MET A 48 -2.21 -4.85 -3.21
N ALA A 49 -2.16 -4.18 -4.36
CA ALA A 49 -3.37 -3.83 -5.09
C ALA A 49 -4.13 -5.07 -5.55
N LYS A 50 -3.41 -6.08 -6.05
CA LYS A 50 -4.03 -7.34 -6.46
C LYS A 50 -4.67 -8.06 -5.29
N LEU A 51 -4.01 -8.08 -4.14
CA LEU A 51 -4.52 -8.75 -2.95
C LEU A 51 -5.86 -8.15 -2.51
N PHE A 52 -5.98 -6.83 -2.58
CA PHE A 52 -7.22 -6.14 -2.19
C PHE A 52 -8.20 -5.97 -3.36
N GLY A 53 -7.83 -6.36 -4.56
CA GLY A 53 -8.71 -6.26 -5.72
C GLY A 53 -8.97 -4.82 -6.15
N VAL A 54 -8.01 -3.95 -5.99
CA VAL A 54 -8.13 -2.53 -6.34
C VAL A 54 -6.98 -2.13 -7.27
N ALA A 55 -7.12 -0.96 -7.91
CA ALA A 55 -6.03 -0.39 -8.69
C ALA A 55 -5.04 0.30 -7.76
N VAL A 56 -3.76 0.37 -8.17
CA VAL A 56 -2.72 1.01 -7.36
C VAL A 56 -3.12 2.43 -6.91
N PRO A 57 -3.67 3.29 -7.78
CA PRO A 57 -4.07 4.64 -7.35
C PRO A 57 -5.19 4.68 -6.32
N GLU A 58 -5.95 3.59 -6.17
CA GLU A 58 -6.96 3.50 -5.11
C GLU A 58 -6.34 3.19 -3.76
N LEU A 59 -5.15 2.62 -3.77
CA LEU A 59 -4.44 2.20 -2.55
C LEU A 59 -3.37 3.21 -2.14
N PHE A 60 -2.60 3.71 -3.10
CA PHE A 60 -1.52 4.68 -2.88
C PHE A 60 -1.90 6.01 -3.52
N ILE A 61 -1.94 7.05 -2.70
CA ILE A 61 -2.40 8.36 -3.14
C ILE A 61 -1.21 9.16 -3.64
N ASP A 62 -1.20 9.46 -4.93
CA ASP A 62 -0.20 10.30 -5.55
C ASP A 62 -0.83 11.62 -5.93
N ARG A 63 -0.33 12.71 -5.35
CA ARG A 63 -0.86 14.05 -5.61
C ARG A 63 -0.06 14.79 -6.65
N TRP A 64 0.94 14.13 -7.23
CA TRP A 64 1.73 14.75 -8.29
C TRP A 64 0.89 14.94 -9.54
N GLU A 65 1.04 16.08 -10.15
CA GLU A 65 0.43 16.37 -11.43
C GLU A 65 1.49 16.97 -12.35
N PRO A 66 1.39 16.69 -13.65
CA PRO A 66 2.35 17.24 -14.60
C PRO A 66 2.20 18.77 -14.65
N ALA A 67 3.31 19.45 -14.91
CA ALA A 67 3.27 20.90 -15.13
C ALA A 67 2.38 21.18 -16.33
N GLU A 68 1.57 22.27 -16.21
CA GLU A 68 0.72 22.66 -17.29
C GLU A 68 1.56 23.23 -18.42
N GLU A 69 1.37 22.72 -19.62
CA GLU A 69 2.07 23.24 -20.78
C GLU A 69 1.42 24.52 -21.26
N ALA A 70 2.27 25.49 -21.54
CA ALA A 70 1.81 26.77 -22.04
C ALA A 70 1.42 26.65 -23.52
#